data_69b88c5e0554f4a31422295e27213afe
#
_entry.id   69b88c5e0554f4a31422295e27213afe
#
_cell.length_a   1.000
_cell.length_b   1.000
_cell.length_c   1.000
_cell.angle_alpha   90.00
_cell.angle_beta   90.00
_cell.angle_gamma   90.00
#
_symmetry.space_group_name_H-M   'P 1'
#
loop_
_entity.id
_entity.type
_entity.pdbx_description
1 polymer ?
#
loop_
_entity_poly.entity_id
_entity_poly.type
_entity_poly.pdbx_seq_one_letter_code
_entity_poly.pdbx_strand_id
1 'polypeptide(L)'
;MESVVRTAIVLGGSALLALAAGRAADLFARYADARRPDTPLWGLLRRCRTPLHLVLLTAVFRWSYRATEWPPLLAHTAAVDQFLLLCLIGGGAWLTVRFASAVVESSYARYATRARDAARLRRVRTQVTLITRVVSVAVGVVAAAFALVTFPTFRGLGTSLLASAGIIGIVAGVAAQSTLGNLFAGFQIAFGDMVRIGDTVVVDGEWGTVEEVTLTFLTVRTWDERRVTLPVSYFTSRPFENWTRGGNELTGSVFVHCDHSAPVGLMRAHLKDFLDACPTWDGRAWDLAVTDTSPTAITVRAIVTAKDADNLWTTRCAVREDLVDWLTREHPGALPRIITAPAADAPRG
;
A
#
# COMPACT_ATOMS: atom_id res chain seq x y z
N MET A 1 55.34 29.27 -19.58
CA MET A 1 54.93 29.62 -18.21
C MET A 1 53.42 29.83 -18.08
N GLU A 2 52.73 30.45 -19.05
CA GLU A 2 51.26 30.65 -19.04
C GLU A 2 50.46 29.35 -19.02
N SER A 3 50.85 28.34 -19.77
CA SER A 3 50.14 27.04 -19.80
C SER A 3 50.20 26.30 -18.45
N VAL A 4 51.33 26.40 -17.75
CA VAL A 4 51.48 25.77 -16.41
C VAL A 4 50.63 26.50 -15.34
N VAL A 5 50.60 27.82 -15.40
CA VAL A 5 49.81 28.67 -14.47
C VAL A 5 48.32 28.42 -14.74
N ARG A 6 47.87 28.39 -15.98
CA ARG A 6 46.48 28.10 -16.35
C ARG A 6 46.03 26.69 -15.88
N THR A 7 46.90 25.70 -16.06
CA THR A 7 46.66 24.33 -15.58
C THR A 7 46.55 24.29 -14.07
N ALA A 8 47.44 24.95 -13.35
CA ALA A 8 47.39 25.01 -11.90
C ALA A 8 46.13 25.70 -11.39
N ILE A 9 45.66 26.77 -12.05
CA ILE A 9 44.42 27.48 -11.71
C ILE A 9 43.20 26.57 -11.98
N VAL A 10 43.13 25.87 -13.10
CA VAL A 10 42.01 24.99 -13.46
C VAL A 10 41.96 23.77 -12.53
N LEU A 11 43.10 23.12 -12.27
CA LEU A 11 43.16 21.96 -11.38
C LEU A 11 42.96 22.34 -9.91
N GLY A 12 43.59 23.44 -9.46
CA GLY A 12 43.43 23.98 -8.10
C GLY A 12 41.98 24.48 -7.88
N GLY A 13 41.43 25.21 -8.86
CA GLY A 13 40.05 25.71 -8.80
C GLY A 13 39.04 24.59 -8.78
N SER A 14 39.24 23.53 -9.59
CA SER A 14 38.35 22.37 -9.60
C SER A 14 38.41 21.57 -8.29
N ALA A 15 39.60 21.40 -7.71
CA ALA A 15 39.76 20.75 -6.41
C ALA A 15 39.11 21.57 -5.29
N LEU A 16 39.30 22.91 -5.30
CA LEU A 16 38.68 23.83 -4.35
C LEU A 16 37.14 23.82 -4.50
N LEU A 17 36.61 23.81 -5.71
CA LEU A 17 35.18 23.72 -6.00
C LEU A 17 34.58 22.41 -5.48
N ALA A 18 35.24 21.28 -5.71
CA ALA A 18 34.81 19.97 -5.22
C ALA A 18 34.84 19.89 -3.68
N LEU A 19 35.89 20.46 -3.05
CA LEU A 19 36.00 20.57 -1.60
C LEU A 19 34.96 21.52 -1.01
N ALA A 20 34.71 22.65 -1.66
CA ALA A 20 33.67 23.59 -1.25
C ALA A 20 32.26 23.00 -1.35
N ALA A 21 31.96 22.31 -2.47
CA ALA A 21 30.68 21.61 -2.65
C ALA A 21 30.50 20.50 -1.61
N GLY A 22 31.55 19.74 -1.32
CA GLY A 22 31.53 18.73 -0.27
C GLY A 22 31.33 19.30 1.13
N ARG A 23 32.00 20.43 1.44
CA ARG A 23 31.80 21.15 2.72
C ARG A 23 30.41 21.78 2.80
N ALA A 24 29.91 22.35 1.71
CA ALA A 24 28.54 22.89 1.68
C ALA A 24 27.49 21.79 1.92
N ALA A 25 27.65 20.61 1.33
CA ALA A 25 26.80 19.46 1.61
C ALA A 25 26.89 19.02 3.08
N ASP A 26 28.07 19.02 3.68
CA ASP A 26 28.26 18.72 5.10
C ASP A 26 27.63 19.78 6.03
N LEU A 27 27.80 21.05 5.72
CA LEU A 27 27.21 22.17 6.51
C LEU A 27 25.68 22.12 6.40
N PHE A 28 25.16 21.86 5.20
CA PHE A 28 23.72 21.70 4.99
C PHE A 28 23.18 20.50 5.77
N ALA A 29 23.88 19.36 5.73
CA ALA A 29 23.50 18.19 6.49
C ALA A 29 23.49 18.43 8.01
N ARG A 30 24.52 19.14 8.55
CA ARG A 30 24.58 19.52 9.97
C ARG A 30 23.49 20.52 10.37
N TYR A 31 23.26 21.52 9.52
CA TYR A 31 22.24 22.55 9.77
C TYR A 31 20.83 21.96 9.79
N ALA A 32 20.56 21.02 8.90
CA ALA A 32 19.29 20.35 8.81
C ALA A 32 19.09 19.31 9.94
N ASP A 33 20.17 18.63 10.39
CA ASP A 33 20.17 17.73 11.56
C ASP A 33 19.84 18.50 12.85
N ALA A 34 20.40 19.71 12.98
CA ALA A 34 20.13 20.59 14.11
C ALA A 34 18.68 21.10 14.17
N ARG A 35 18.01 21.26 13.01
CA ARG A 35 16.62 21.73 12.94
C ARG A 35 15.57 20.64 13.06
N ARG A 36 15.89 19.40 12.71
CA ARG A 36 14.97 18.25 12.76
C ARG A 36 15.70 16.99 13.21
N PRO A 37 15.99 16.84 14.50
CA PRO A 37 16.73 15.70 15.06
C PRO A 37 15.99 14.35 14.83
N ASP A 38 14.67 14.38 14.61
CA ASP A 38 13.85 13.19 14.44
C ASP A 38 13.93 12.56 13.02
N THR A 39 14.59 13.24 12.07
CA THR A 39 14.71 12.72 10.70
C THR A 39 16.06 12.02 10.50
N PRO A 40 16.08 10.71 10.20
CA PRO A 40 17.35 9.94 10.03
C PRO A 40 18.08 10.24 8.73
N LEU A 41 17.49 11.03 7.85
CA LEU A 41 18.04 11.34 6.52
C LEU A 41 19.43 11.99 6.62
N TRP A 42 19.66 12.78 7.65
CA TRP A 42 20.92 13.50 7.85
C TRP A 42 22.05 12.56 8.30
N GLY A 43 21.76 11.60 9.16
CA GLY A 43 22.68 10.53 9.53
C GLY A 43 23.09 9.66 8.32
N LEU A 44 22.18 9.46 7.37
CA LEU A 44 22.43 8.76 6.10
C LEU A 44 23.42 9.53 5.22
N LEU A 45 23.18 10.82 5.00
CA LEU A 45 24.06 11.69 4.21
C LEU A 45 25.48 11.75 4.79
N ARG A 46 25.60 11.81 6.11
CA ARG A 46 26.90 11.81 6.79
C ARG A 46 27.72 10.54 6.55
N ARG A 47 27.04 9.37 6.48
CA ARG A 47 27.69 8.08 6.18
C ARG A 47 28.12 7.95 4.71
N CYS A 48 27.42 8.61 3.79
CA CYS A 48 27.74 8.65 2.37
C CYS A 48 28.74 9.76 1.99
N ARG A 49 29.26 10.52 2.96
CA ARG A 49 30.14 11.65 2.74
C ARG A 49 31.38 11.30 1.88
N THR A 50 32.11 10.27 2.28
CA THR A 50 33.37 9.88 1.62
C THR A 50 33.18 9.52 0.15
N PRO A 51 32.25 8.58 -0.22
CA PRO A 51 32.02 8.26 -1.62
C PRO A 51 31.40 9.43 -2.41
N LEU A 52 30.58 10.27 -1.78
CA LEU A 52 30.01 11.46 -2.43
C LEU A 52 31.12 12.47 -2.81
N HIS A 53 32.06 12.74 -1.91
CA HIS A 53 33.20 13.63 -2.19
C HIS A 53 34.05 13.08 -3.32
N LEU A 54 34.31 11.77 -3.35
CA LEU A 54 35.09 11.13 -4.38
C LEU A 54 34.40 11.24 -5.76
N VAL A 55 33.10 11.00 -5.82
CA VAL A 55 32.31 11.13 -7.06
C VAL A 55 32.29 12.59 -7.54
N LEU A 56 32.04 13.54 -6.63
CA LEU A 56 32.04 14.98 -6.98
C LEU A 56 33.41 15.43 -7.47
N LEU A 57 34.49 15.05 -6.77
CA LEU A 57 35.86 15.42 -7.14
C LEU A 57 36.22 14.85 -8.51
N THR A 58 35.94 13.56 -8.78
CA THR A 58 36.20 12.94 -10.07
C THR A 58 35.36 13.54 -11.20
N ALA A 59 34.09 13.87 -10.91
CA ALA A 59 33.21 14.48 -11.91
C ALA A 59 33.67 15.89 -12.30
N VAL A 60 33.97 16.74 -11.30
CA VAL A 60 34.46 18.11 -11.50
C VAL A 60 35.83 18.08 -12.21
N PHE A 61 36.73 17.18 -11.79
CA PHE A 61 38.02 17.04 -12.42
C PHE A 61 37.88 16.58 -13.88
N ARG A 62 37.01 15.61 -14.19
CA ARG A 62 36.71 15.15 -15.53
C ARG A 62 36.16 16.27 -16.44
N TRP A 63 35.37 17.17 -15.88
CA TRP A 63 34.83 18.33 -16.59
C TRP A 63 35.90 19.37 -16.89
N SER A 64 36.80 19.64 -15.92
CA SER A 64 37.72 20.75 -15.98
C SER A 64 39.09 20.41 -16.64
N TYR A 65 39.56 19.13 -16.60
CA TYR A 65 40.90 18.81 -17.06
C TYR A 65 41.10 19.07 -18.59
N ARG A 66 40.05 19.01 -19.40
CA ARG A 66 40.12 19.33 -20.83
C ARG A 66 40.36 20.79 -21.11
N ALA A 67 40.09 21.67 -20.16
CA ALA A 67 40.41 23.09 -20.26
C ALA A 67 41.87 23.38 -19.93
N THR A 68 42.64 22.36 -19.51
CA THR A 68 44.06 22.48 -19.28
C THR A 68 44.85 22.28 -20.60
N GLU A 69 45.79 23.17 -20.91
CA GLU A 69 46.66 23.09 -22.10
C GLU A 69 47.99 22.40 -21.76
N TRP A 70 48.02 21.49 -20.77
CA TRP A 70 49.25 20.84 -20.35
C TRP A 70 49.58 19.67 -21.27
N PRO A 71 50.76 19.76 -22.04
CA PRO A 71 51.09 18.78 -23.08
C PRO A 71 51.14 17.32 -22.64
N PRO A 72 51.66 16.94 -21.44
CA PRO A 72 51.66 15.57 -20.96
C PRO A 72 50.26 15.02 -20.74
N LEU A 73 49.30 15.84 -20.33
CA LEU A 73 47.92 15.46 -20.09
C LEU A 73 47.16 15.32 -21.42
N LEU A 74 47.46 16.19 -22.39
CA LEU A 74 46.87 16.17 -23.72
C LEU A 74 47.36 14.98 -24.58
N ALA A 75 48.59 14.53 -24.34
CA ALA A 75 49.15 13.36 -25.01
C ALA A 75 48.46 12.03 -24.64
N HIS A 76 47.82 12.00 -23.44
CA HIS A 76 47.19 10.78 -22.88
C HIS A 76 45.71 10.99 -22.54
N THR A 77 45.03 11.88 -23.24
CA THR A 77 43.61 12.24 -22.94
C THR A 77 42.67 11.01 -22.88
N ALA A 78 42.86 10.06 -23.79
CA ALA A 78 42.03 8.85 -23.82
C ALA A 78 42.20 7.98 -22.56
N ALA A 79 43.46 7.81 -22.10
CA ALA A 79 43.73 7.04 -20.88
C ALA A 79 43.23 7.75 -19.59
N VAL A 80 43.39 9.08 -19.53
CA VAL A 80 42.91 9.90 -18.42
C VAL A 80 41.38 9.89 -18.38
N ASP A 81 40.70 10.08 -19.50
CA ASP A 81 39.25 10.00 -19.60
C ASP A 81 38.72 8.63 -19.15
N GLN A 82 39.37 7.57 -19.58
CA GLN A 82 38.99 6.22 -19.22
C GLN A 82 39.20 5.95 -17.73
N PHE A 83 40.35 6.36 -17.19
CA PHE A 83 40.62 6.23 -15.76
C PHE A 83 39.62 7.00 -14.91
N LEU A 84 39.31 8.26 -15.25
CA LEU A 84 38.33 9.07 -14.52
C LEU A 84 36.92 8.49 -14.64
N LEU A 85 36.56 7.92 -15.80
CA LEU A 85 35.27 7.24 -15.96
C LEU A 85 35.18 6.00 -15.09
N LEU A 86 36.21 5.19 -14.97
CA LEU A 86 36.26 4.03 -14.08
C LEU A 86 36.17 4.46 -12.61
N CYS A 87 36.86 5.53 -12.22
CA CYS A 87 36.73 6.12 -10.88
C CYS A 87 35.29 6.58 -10.59
N LEU A 88 34.62 7.17 -11.59
CA LEU A 88 33.23 7.62 -11.47
C LEU A 88 32.28 6.44 -11.33
N ILE A 89 32.45 5.37 -12.13
CA ILE A 89 31.65 4.13 -12.03
C ILE A 89 31.86 3.47 -10.66
N GLY A 90 33.11 3.28 -10.26
CA GLY A 90 33.44 2.68 -8.96
C GLY A 90 32.97 3.52 -7.76
N GLY A 91 33.17 4.83 -7.83
CA GLY A 91 32.70 5.78 -6.82
C GLY A 91 31.16 5.82 -6.73
N GLY A 92 30.47 5.80 -7.88
CA GLY A 92 29.01 5.73 -7.95
C GLY A 92 28.46 4.43 -7.38
N ALA A 93 29.07 3.30 -7.72
CA ALA A 93 28.72 1.99 -7.14
C ALA A 93 28.92 1.97 -5.62
N TRP A 94 30.06 2.49 -5.14
CA TRP A 94 30.33 2.59 -3.72
C TRP A 94 29.33 3.51 -2.99
N LEU A 95 28.99 4.64 -3.60
CA LEU A 95 27.95 5.56 -3.08
C LEU A 95 26.60 4.86 -2.97
N THR A 96 26.18 4.14 -4.00
CA THR A 96 24.91 3.39 -4.04
C THR A 96 24.86 2.32 -2.93
N VAL A 97 25.91 1.53 -2.79
CA VAL A 97 26.00 0.50 -1.73
C VAL A 97 26.00 1.13 -0.35
N ARG A 98 26.74 2.22 -0.14
CA ARG A 98 26.76 2.94 1.14
C ARG A 98 25.41 3.57 1.48
N PHE A 99 24.75 4.14 0.50
CA PHE A 99 23.40 4.71 0.67
C PHE A 99 22.40 3.62 1.06
N ALA A 100 22.36 2.52 0.31
CA ALA A 100 21.50 1.39 0.62
C ALA A 100 21.76 0.82 2.03
N SER A 101 23.03 0.60 2.38
CA SER A 101 23.43 0.14 3.72
C SER A 101 23.00 1.11 4.81
N ALA A 102 23.16 2.41 4.60
CA ALA A 102 22.81 3.43 5.56
C ALA A 102 21.29 3.53 5.79
N VAL A 103 20.47 3.42 4.72
CA VAL A 103 18.99 3.36 4.83
C VAL A 103 18.56 2.17 5.67
N VAL A 104 19.10 1.00 5.39
CA VAL A 104 18.76 -0.24 6.08
C VAL A 104 19.19 -0.19 7.55
N GLU A 105 20.41 0.28 7.85
CA GLU A 105 20.90 0.42 9.22
C GLU A 105 20.13 1.45 10.03
N SER A 106 19.71 2.57 9.43
CA SER A 106 18.91 3.59 10.13
C SER A 106 17.51 3.08 10.48
N SER A 107 16.92 2.29 9.58
CA SER A 107 15.64 1.63 9.83
C SER A 107 15.76 0.59 10.95
N TYR A 108 16.84 -0.20 10.94
CA TYR A 108 17.15 -1.14 12.00
C TYR A 108 17.36 -0.47 13.37
N ALA A 109 18.12 0.61 13.42
CA ALA A 109 18.40 1.32 14.67
C ALA A 109 17.10 1.83 15.34
N ARG A 110 16.16 2.38 14.56
CA ARG A 110 14.85 2.81 15.07
C ARG A 110 13.99 1.65 15.57
N TYR A 111 14.03 0.53 14.86
CA TYR A 111 13.31 -0.66 15.29
C TYR A 111 13.91 -1.22 16.60
N ALA A 112 15.24 -1.22 16.71
CA ALA A 112 15.95 -1.71 17.88
C ALA A 112 15.64 -0.93 19.16
N THR A 113 15.45 0.41 19.08
CA THR A 113 15.09 1.23 20.24
C THR A 113 13.68 0.97 20.76
N ARG A 114 12.77 0.44 19.94
CA ARG A 114 11.38 0.14 20.30
C ARG A 114 11.14 -1.32 20.66
N ALA A 115 12.01 -2.22 20.23
CA ALA A 115 11.81 -3.66 20.43
C ALA A 115 12.31 -4.09 21.81
N ARG A 116 11.45 -4.77 22.57
CA ARG A 116 11.78 -5.38 23.88
C ARG A 116 12.31 -6.81 23.78
N ASP A 117 12.29 -7.42 22.58
CA ASP A 117 12.64 -8.83 22.37
C ASP A 117 13.98 -8.98 21.62
N ALA A 118 14.98 -9.50 22.29
CA ALA A 118 16.34 -9.72 21.75
C ALA A 118 16.40 -10.78 20.63
N ALA A 119 15.47 -11.75 20.61
CA ALA A 119 15.43 -12.79 19.58
C ALA A 119 14.93 -12.19 18.24
N ARG A 120 13.92 -11.33 18.29
CA ARG A 120 13.39 -10.61 17.14
C ARG A 120 14.44 -9.69 16.54
N LEU A 121 15.23 -8.99 17.36
CA LEU A 121 16.32 -8.12 16.92
C LEU A 121 17.40 -8.89 16.14
N ARG A 122 17.80 -10.07 16.59
CA ARG A 122 18.78 -10.92 15.88
C ARG A 122 18.28 -11.35 14.49
N ARG A 123 17.02 -11.73 14.39
CA ARG A 123 16.39 -12.12 13.11
C ARG A 123 16.37 -10.97 12.11
N VAL A 124 15.95 -9.78 12.53
CA VAL A 124 15.93 -8.59 11.68
C VAL A 124 17.33 -8.21 11.22
N ARG A 125 18.33 -8.27 12.10
CA ARG A 125 19.74 -8.00 11.76
C ARG A 125 20.26 -8.92 10.66
N THR A 126 19.93 -10.21 10.71
CA THR A 126 20.34 -11.18 9.68
C THR A 126 19.69 -10.86 8.34
N GLN A 127 18.38 -10.57 8.33
CA GLN A 127 17.64 -10.18 7.12
C GLN A 127 18.24 -8.92 6.47
N VAL A 128 18.51 -7.90 7.27
CA VAL A 128 19.15 -6.65 6.86
C VAL A 128 20.51 -6.90 6.21
N THR A 129 21.34 -7.74 6.85
CA THR A 129 22.67 -8.09 6.32
C THR A 129 22.57 -8.83 4.99
N LEU A 130 21.63 -9.76 4.84
CA LEU A 130 21.42 -10.49 3.59
C LEU A 130 20.97 -9.55 2.45
N ILE A 131 19.99 -8.67 2.71
CA ILE A 131 19.53 -7.69 1.73
C ILE A 131 20.68 -6.79 1.27
N THR A 132 21.47 -6.28 2.21
CA THR A 132 22.62 -5.41 1.89
C THR A 132 23.66 -6.15 1.05
N ARG A 133 23.93 -7.43 1.33
CA ARG A 133 24.84 -8.24 0.52
C ARG A 133 24.33 -8.47 -0.90
N VAL A 134 23.05 -8.82 -1.05
CA VAL A 134 22.43 -9.01 -2.37
C VAL A 134 22.50 -7.73 -3.20
N VAL A 135 22.12 -6.57 -2.60
CA VAL A 135 22.21 -5.27 -3.26
C VAL A 135 23.66 -4.94 -3.63
N SER A 136 24.64 -5.20 -2.74
CA SER A 136 26.05 -4.93 -3.01
C SER A 136 26.58 -5.75 -4.17
N VAL A 137 26.21 -7.03 -4.24
CA VAL A 137 26.61 -7.92 -5.36
C VAL A 137 25.98 -7.44 -6.68
N ALA A 138 24.68 -7.14 -6.67
CA ALA A 138 23.98 -6.65 -7.86
C ALA A 138 24.59 -5.34 -8.39
N VAL A 139 24.83 -4.37 -7.50
CA VAL A 139 25.49 -3.11 -7.87
C VAL A 139 26.91 -3.35 -8.36
N GLY A 140 27.66 -4.27 -7.73
CA GLY A 140 29.03 -4.65 -8.15
C GLY A 140 29.05 -5.25 -9.56
N VAL A 141 28.13 -6.16 -9.89
CA VAL A 141 28.02 -6.78 -11.22
C VAL A 141 27.68 -5.71 -12.27
N VAL A 142 26.72 -4.84 -11.99
CA VAL A 142 26.33 -3.75 -12.91
C VAL A 142 27.49 -2.77 -13.11
N ALA A 143 28.20 -2.40 -12.05
CA ALA A 143 29.35 -1.51 -12.14
C ALA A 143 30.51 -2.16 -12.94
N ALA A 144 30.77 -3.45 -12.74
CA ALA A 144 31.75 -4.19 -13.51
C ALA A 144 31.37 -4.26 -15.01
N ALA A 145 30.10 -4.50 -15.32
CA ALA A 145 29.61 -4.50 -16.70
C ALA A 145 29.78 -3.12 -17.35
N PHE A 146 29.43 -2.04 -16.66
CA PHE A 146 29.69 -0.67 -17.14
C PHE A 146 31.19 -0.42 -17.36
N ALA A 147 32.05 -0.85 -16.43
CA ALA A 147 33.50 -0.73 -16.60
C ALA A 147 33.98 -1.47 -17.82
N LEU A 148 33.53 -2.71 -18.10
CA LEU A 148 33.87 -3.49 -19.26
C LEU A 148 33.46 -2.80 -20.57
N VAL A 149 32.30 -2.15 -20.62
CA VAL A 149 31.84 -1.40 -21.81
C VAL A 149 32.76 -0.26 -22.16
N THR A 150 33.51 0.30 -21.20
CA THR A 150 34.49 1.38 -21.48
C THR A 150 35.70 0.92 -22.29
N PHE A 151 36.01 -0.38 -22.27
CA PHE A 151 37.13 -0.97 -23.03
C PHE A 151 36.65 -1.50 -24.37
N PRO A 152 37.22 -1.05 -25.52
CA PRO A 152 36.80 -1.52 -26.82
C PRO A 152 36.83 -3.05 -26.99
N THR A 153 37.87 -3.70 -26.46
CA THR A 153 38.06 -5.15 -26.53
C THR A 153 37.00 -5.93 -25.73
N PHE A 154 36.50 -5.39 -24.63
CA PHE A 154 35.56 -6.06 -23.73
C PHE A 154 34.13 -5.52 -23.83
N ARG A 155 33.88 -4.58 -24.74
CA ARG A 155 32.57 -3.95 -24.92
C ARG A 155 31.45 -4.96 -25.16
N GLY A 156 31.70 -5.98 -25.98
CA GLY A 156 30.71 -7.06 -26.23
C GLY A 156 30.33 -7.83 -24.97
N LEU A 157 31.32 -8.17 -24.14
CA LEU A 157 31.05 -8.83 -22.85
C LEU A 157 30.28 -7.93 -21.90
N GLY A 158 30.67 -6.65 -21.79
CA GLY A 158 29.96 -5.69 -20.91
C GLY A 158 28.51 -5.48 -21.34
N THR A 159 28.24 -5.33 -22.64
CA THR A 159 26.84 -5.19 -23.14
C THR A 159 26.02 -6.45 -22.95
N SER A 160 26.61 -7.65 -23.13
CA SER A 160 25.91 -8.92 -22.85
C SER A 160 25.56 -9.07 -21.38
N LEU A 161 26.47 -8.68 -20.47
CA LEU A 161 26.20 -8.67 -19.02
C LEU A 161 25.08 -7.70 -18.66
N LEU A 162 25.07 -6.48 -19.23
CA LEU A 162 24.01 -5.52 -19.01
C LEU A 162 22.66 -6.01 -19.54
N ALA A 163 22.65 -6.62 -20.73
CA ALA A 163 21.44 -7.22 -21.30
C ALA A 163 20.89 -8.34 -20.41
N SER A 164 21.76 -9.24 -19.94
CA SER A 164 21.40 -10.32 -19.02
C SER A 164 20.89 -9.77 -17.69
N ALA A 165 21.55 -8.76 -17.12
CA ALA A 165 21.10 -8.09 -15.91
C ALA A 165 19.73 -7.41 -16.10
N GLY A 166 19.47 -6.85 -17.28
CA GLY A 166 18.16 -6.29 -17.64
C GLY A 166 17.06 -7.34 -17.66
N ILE A 167 17.30 -8.50 -18.27
CA ILE A 167 16.35 -9.62 -18.29
C ILE A 167 16.08 -10.13 -16.86
N ILE A 168 17.13 -10.32 -16.06
CA ILE A 168 16.99 -10.71 -14.64
C ILE A 168 16.18 -9.65 -13.88
N GLY A 169 16.41 -8.36 -14.16
CA GLY A 169 15.66 -7.26 -13.56
C GLY A 169 14.17 -7.30 -13.90
N ILE A 170 13.81 -7.60 -15.15
CA ILE A 170 12.40 -7.76 -15.57
C ILE A 170 11.76 -8.95 -14.82
N VAL A 171 12.40 -10.10 -14.81
CA VAL A 171 11.90 -11.30 -14.13
C VAL A 171 11.71 -11.03 -12.61
N ALA A 172 12.71 -10.41 -11.99
CA ALA A 172 12.62 -10.04 -10.58
C ALA A 172 11.52 -9.00 -10.31
N GLY A 173 11.35 -8.04 -11.22
CA GLY A 173 10.28 -7.04 -11.17
C GLY A 173 8.88 -7.66 -11.23
N VAL A 174 8.67 -8.59 -12.16
CA VAL A 174 7.41 -9.35 -12.27
C VAL A 174 7.18 -10.20 -11.02
N ALA A 175 8.21 -10.87 -10.52
CA ALA A 175 8.10 -11.65 -9.28
C ALA A 175 7.77 -10.78 -8.05
N ALA A 176 8.21 -9.53 -8.01
CA ALA A 176 7.94 -8.57 -6.93
C ALA A 176 6.65 -7.76 -7.13
N GLN A 177 5.95 -7.91 -8.26
CA GLN A 177 4.80 -7.06 -8.65
C GLN A 177 3.70 -7.05 -7.59
N SER A 178 3.33 -8.21 -7.03
CA SER A 178 2.29 -8.30 -6.01
C SER A 178 2.66 -7.58 -4.71
N THR A 179 3.91 -7.67 -4.30
CA THR A 179 4.43 -6.99 -3.10
C THR A 179 4.45 -5.47 -3.29
N LEU A 180 4.91 -5.01 -4.46
CA LEU A 180 4.87 -3.59 -4.82
C LEU A 180 3.42 -3.08 -4.93
N GLY A 181 2.52 -3.87 -5.52
CA GLY A 181 1.10 -3.56 -5.62
C GLY A 181 0.47 -3.34 -4.24
N ASN A 182 0.73 -4.22 -3.28
CA ASN A 182 0.28 -4.04 -1.89
C ASN A 182 0.86 -2.77 -1.24
N LEU A 183 2.14 -2.46 -1.47
CA LEU A 183 2.77 -1.27 -0.93
C LEU A 183 2.13 0.02 -1.49
N PHE A 184 1.92 0.09 -2.81
CA PHE A 184 1.24 1.23 -3.44
C PHE A 184 -0.21 1.36 -2.98
N ALA A 185 -0.94 0.25 -2.85
CA ALA A 185 -2.27 0.23 -2.28
C ALA A 185 -2.29 0.78 -0.84
N GLY A 186 -1.30 0.41 -0.01
CA GLY A 186 -1.12 0.95 1.33
C GLY A 186 -0.92 2.46 1.36
N PHE A 187 -0.10 2.99 0.47
CA PHE A 187 0.03 4.44 0.30
C PHE A 187 -1.27 5.08 -0.16
N GLN A 188 -1.97 4.47 -1.11
CA GLN A 188 -3.24 5.00 -1.61
C GLN A 188 -4.30 5.07 -0.52
N ILE A 189 -4.41 4.06 0.35
CA ILE A 189 -5.33 4.09 1.50
C ILE A 189 -4.89 5.14 2.53
N ALA A 190 -3.59 5.18 2.87
CA ALA A 190 -3.07 6.11 3.86
C ALA A 190 -3.24 7.60 3.49
N PHE A 191 -3.17 7.92 2.18
CA PHE A 191 -3.32 9.29 1.69
C PHE A 191 -4.69 9.59 1.08
N GLY A 192 -5.43 8.55 0.66
CA GLY A 192 -6.71 8.69 -0.05
C GLY A 192 -7.95 8.67 0.85
N ASP A 193 -7.78 8.45 2.15
CA ASP A 193 -8.90 8.41 3.13
C ASP A 193 -10.04 7.45 2.72
N MET A 194 -9.71 6.35 2.05
CA MET A 194 -10.71 5.40 1.57
C MET A 194 -11.33 4.60 2.71
N VAL A 195 -10.52 4.25 3.70
CA VAL A 195 -10.89 3.47 4.89
C VAL A 195 -10.09 4.00 6.08
N ARG A 196 -10.74 4.16 7.23
CA ARG A 196 -10.14 4.61 8.49
C ARG A 196 -10.32 3.56 9.58
N ILE A 197 -9.46 3.59 10.59
CA ILE A 197 -9.67 2.78 11.81
C ILE A 197 -10.97 3.24 12.47
N GLY A 198 -11.83 2.29 12.79
CA GLY A 198 -13.16 2.52 13.33
C GLY A 198 -14.29 2.52 12.30
N ASP A 199 -13.98 2.52 10.98
CA ASP A 199 -15.00 2.38 9.95
C ASP A 199 -15.67 1.01 10.01
N THR A 200 -16.99 0.98 9.79
CA THR A 200 -17.73 -0.26 9.54
C THR A 200 -17.73 -0.56 8.05
N VAL A 201 -17.18 -1.69 7.69
CA VAL A 201 -17.04 -2.12 6.29
C VAL A 201 -17.67 -3.50 6.07
N VAL A 202 -18.11 -3.75 4.83
CA VAL A 202 -18.56 -5.07 4.39
C VAL A 202 -17.57 -5.61 3.37
N VAL A 203 -17.02 -6.78 3.66
CA VAL A 203 -16.03 -7.46 2.82
C VAL A 203 -16.44 -8.92 2.66
N ASP A 204 -16.56 -9.37 1.41
CA ASP A 204 -17.03 -10.73 1.07
C ASP A 204 -18.36 -11.14 1.77
N GLY A 205 -19.27 -10.17 1.98
CA GLY A 205 -20.56 -10.38 2.61
C GLY A 205 -20.54 -10.39 4.14
N GLU A 206 -19.38 -10.28 4.77
CA GLU A 206 -19.24 -10.14 6.21
C GLU A 206 -19.01 -8.68 6.59
N TRP A 207 -19.72 -8.17 7.58
CA TRP A 207 -19.52 -6.83 8.07
C TRP A 207 -18.71 -6.82 9.37
N GLY A 208 -17.97 -5.77 9.57
CA GLY A 208 -17.15 -5.59 10.77
C GLY A 208 -16.49 -4.22 10.82
N THR A 209 -15.81 -3.96 11.94
CA THR A 209 -15.12 -2.70 12.20
C THR A 209 -13.63 -2.83 11.89
N VAL A 210 -13.07 -1.85 11.20
CA VAL A 210 -11.62 -1.76 10.91
C VAL A 210 -10.87 -1.51 12.22
N GLU A 211 -10.05 -2.47 12.64
CA GLU A 211 -9.27 -2.43 13.89
C GLU A 211 -7.84 -1.92 13.65
N GLU A 212 -7.24 -2.29 12.54
CA GLU A 212 -5.85 -1.94 12.22
C GLU A 212 -5.69 -1.71 10.71
N VAL A 213 -4.92 -0.68 10.37
CA VAL A 213 -4.50 -0.38 8.98
C VAL A 213 -2.99 -0.27 8.96
N THR A 214 -2.33 -1.15 8.20
CA THR A 214 -0.88 -1.11 7.93
C THR A 214 -0.61 -0.83 6.46
N LEU A 215 0.65 -0.71 6.07
CA LEU A 215 1.01 -0.55 4.65
C LEU A 215 0.79 -1.80 3.79
N THR A 216 0.62 -2.98 4.41
CA THR A 216 0.54 -4.26 3.68
C THR A 216 -0.74 -5.04 3.93
N PHE A 217 -1.37 -4.84 5.07
CA PHE A 217 -2.61 -5.50 5.45
C PHE A 217 -3.53 -4.56 6.23
N LEU A 218 -4.81 -4.90 6.25
CA LEU A 218 -5.85 -4.29 7.04
C LEU A 218 -6.58 -5.40 7.81
N THR A 219 -6.90 -5.14 9.07
CA THR A 219 -7.61 -6.10 9.93
C THR A 219 -8.99 -5.57 10.24
N VAL A 220 -10.00 -6.36 9.92
CA VAL A 220 -11.41 -6.11 10.22
C VAL A 220 -11.83 -7.04 11.35
N ARG A 221 -12.38 -6.50 12.42
CA ARG A 221 -13.02 -7.27 13.49
C ARG A 221 -14.48 -7.43 13.14
N THR A 222 -14.91 -8.66 12.87
CA THR A 222 -16.29 -9.01 12.54
C THR A 222 -17.19 -8.93 13.80
N TRP A 223 -18.49 -8.96 13.59
CA TRP A 223 -19.52 -8.91 14.65
C TRP A 223 -19.38 -10.06 15.68
N ASP A 224 -18.82 -11.21 15.28
CA ASP A 224 -18.54 -12.38 16.11
C ASP A 224 -17.09 -12.40 16.68
N GLU A 225 -16.45 -11.23 16.73
CA GLU A 225 -15.10 -10.99 17.28
C GLU A 225 -13.95 -11.68 16.54
N ARG A 226 -14.19 -12.31 15.41
CA ARG A 226 -13.11 -12.81 14.53
C ARG A 226 -12.35 -11.62 13.93
N ARG A 227 -11.07 -11.83 13.67
CA ARG A 227 -10.20 -10.87 12.98
C ARG A 227 -9.90 -11.38 11.60
N VAL A 228 -10.46 -10.73 10.60
CA VAL A 228 -10.19 -11.01 9.18
C VAL A 228 -9.09 -10.08 8.73
N THR A 229 -7.94 -10.65 8.37
CA THR A 229 -6.79 -9.88 7.87
C THR A 229 -6.73 -10.00 6.36
N LEU A 230 -6.79 -8.87 5.67
CA LEU A 230 -6.84 -8.77 4.22
C LEU A 230 -5.64 -7.96 3.70
N PRO A 231 -5.05 -8.33 2.55
CA PRO A 231 -4.06 -7.48 1.89
C PRO A 231 -4.68 -6.12 1.55
N VAL A 232 -3.91 -5.04 1.69
CA VAL A 232 -4.40 -3.68 1.39
C VAL A 232 -4.83 -3.54 -0.07
N SER A 233 -4.18 -4.27 -0.98
CA SER A 233 -4.55 -4.31 -2.40
C SER A 233 -5.98 -4.83 -2.65
N TYR A 234 -6.57 -5.58 -1.74
CA TYR A 234 -7.96 -6.00 -1.82
C TYR A 234 -8.90 -4.79 -1.93
N PHE A 235 -8.74 -3.82 -1.02
CA PHE A 235 -9.57 -2.60 -0.95
C PHE A 235 -9.37 -1.62 -2.11
N THR A 236 -8.26 -1.73 -2.83
CA THR A 236 -7.99 -0.89 -4.02
C THR A 236 -8.37 -1.56 -5.33
N SER A 237 -8.54 -2.90 -5.34
CA SER A 237 -8.79 -3.68 -6.55
C SER A 237 -10.20 -4.29 -6.63
N ARG A 238 -10.93 -4.33 -5.52
CA ARG A 238 -12.28 -4.88 -5.44
C ARG A 238 -13.25 -3.87 -4.83
N PRO A 239 -14.53 -3.89 -5.22
CA PRO A 239 -15.55 -3.11 -4.53
C PRO A 239 -15.74 -3.64 -3.11
N PHE A 240 -15.93 -2.76 -2.16
CA PHE A 240 -16.34 -3.02 -0.78
C PHE A 240 -17.32 -1.93 -0.35
N GLU A 241 -18.13 -2.21 0.66
CA GLU A 241 -19.04 -1.21 1.21
C GLU A 241 -18.39 -0.59 2.45
N ASN A 242 -18.47 0.73 2.58
CA ASN A 242 -18.11 1.45 3.79
C ASN A 242 -19.37 2.15 4.32
N TRP A 243 -19.87 1.67 5.44
CA TRP A 243 -21.14 2.13 6.00
C TRP A 243 -21.03 3.35 6.89
N THR A 244 -19.81 3.80 7.19
CA THR A 244 -19.57 4.97 8.05
C THR A 244 -19.02 6.17 7.27
N ARG A 245 -18.59 5.95 6.02
CA ARG A 245 -18.05 7.02 5.20
C ARG A 245 -19.16 7.98 4.72
N GLY A 246 -19.12 9.21 5.19
CA GLY A 246 -20.11 10.25 4.85
C GLY A 246 -21.29 10.34 5.80
N GLY A 247 -21.35 9.51 6.82
CA GLY A 247 -22.37 9.46 7.86
C GLY A 247 -22.62 8.01 8.30
N ASN A 248 -23.12 7.83 9.52
CA ASN A 248 -23.40 6.50 10.06
C ASN A 248 -24.85 6.04 9.74
N GLU A 249 -25.65 6.93 9.16
CA GLU A 249 -27.06 6.69 8.88
C GLU A 249 -27.25 5.71 7.73
N LEU A 250 -28.02 4.66 7.98
CA LEU A 250 -28.22 3.56 7.03
C LEU A 250 -29.70 3.31 6.75
N THR A 251 -29.94 2.73 5.59
CA THR A 251 -31.25 2.21 5.19
C THR A 251 -31.14 0.72 4.94
N GLY A 252 -32.04 -0.06 5.50
CA GLY A 252 -32.07 -1.51 5.32
C GLY A 252 -33.42 -2.02 4.85
N SER A 253 -33.39 -3.21 4.27
CA SER A 253 -34.59 -3.90 3.80
C SER A 253 -34.87 -5.14 4.65
N VAL A 254 -36.13 -5.38 4.94
CA VAL A 254 -36.66 -6.61 5.53
C VAL A 254 -37.59 -7.26 4.50
N PHE A 255 -37.36 -8.52 4.20
CA PHE A 255 -38.19 -9.27 3.26
C PHE A 255 -39.04 -10.28 4.05
N VAL A 256 -40.34 -10.30 3.74
CA VAL A 256 -41.32 -11.28 4.25
C VAL A 256 -42.05 -11.90 3.06
N HIS A 257 -42.09 -13.20 3.02
CA HIS A 257 -42.85 -13.93 1.99
C HIS A 257 -44.25 -14.23 2.51
N CYS A 258 -45.27 -13.80 1.76
CA CYS A 258 -46.67 -13.92 2.15
C CYS A 258 -47.48 -14.62 1.05
N ASP A 259 -48.65 -15.17 1.42
CA ASP A 259 -49.64 -15.60 0.46
C ASP A 259 -50.22 -14.41 -0.32
N HIS A 260 -50.76 -14.66 -1.51
CA HIS A 260 -51.39 -13.62 -2.36
C HIS A 260 -52.57 -12.92 -1.68
N SER A 261 -53.20 -13.58 -0.68
CA SER A 261 -54.30 -13.03 0.12
C SER A 261 -53.86 -12.10 1.24
N ALA A 262 -52.54 -11.87 1.41
CA ALA A 262 -52.01 -11.06 2.49
C ALA A 262 -52.54 -9.60 2.43
N PRO A 263 -53.02 -9.06 3.57
CA PRO A 263 -53.61 -7.71 3.62
C PRO A 263 -52.51 -6.63 3.70
N VAL A 264 -51.81 -6.38 2.58
CA VAL A 264 -50.66 -5.50 2.51
C VAL A 264 -50.93 -4.07 3.06
N GLY A 265 -52.18 -3.59 2.86
CA GLY A 265 -52.59 -2.27 3.42
C GLY A 265 -52.61 -2.27 4.95
N LEU A 266 -53.06 -3.33 5.59
CA LEU A 266 -53.03 -3.47 7.05
C LEU A 266 -51.63 -3.72 7.58
N MET A 267 -50.81 -4.50 6.86
CA MET A 267 -49.38 -4.67 7.17
C MET A 267 -48.65 -3.35 7.23
N ARG A 268 -48.97 -2.42 6.30
CA ARG A 268 -48.35 -1.08 6.23
C ARG A 268 -48.76 -0.24 7.46
N ALA A 269 -50.02 -0.25 7.83
CA ALA A 269 -50.47 0.47 9.03
C ALA A 269 -49.83 -0.10 10.30
N HIS A 270 -49.84 -1.43 10.46
CA HIS A 270 -49.23 -2.10 11.59
C HIS A 270 -47.71 -1.83 11.70
N LEU A 271 -46.97 -1.90 10.58
CA LEU A 271 -45.53 -1.57 10.56
C LEU A 271 -45.28 -0.13 11.05
N LYS A 272 -46.12 0.82 10.65
CA LYS A 272 -45.98 2.21 11.10
C LYS A 272 -46.16 2.35 12.62
N ASP A 273 -47.21 1.75 13.16
CA ASP A 273 -47.50 1.78 14.61
C ASP A 273 -46.35 1.11 15.39
N PHE A 274 -45.82 0.00 14.88
CA PHE A 274 -44.66 -0.68 15.48
C PHE A 274 -43.41 0.20 15.46
N LEU A 275 -43.09 0.83 14.31
CA LEU A 275 -41.90 1.69 14.16
C LEU A 275 -41.96 2.90 15.07
N ASP A 276 -43.14 3.53 15.27
CA ASP A 276 -43.31 4.66 16.16
C ASP A 276 -42.99 4.34 17.63
N ALA A 277 -43.10 3.05 18.01
CA ALA A 277 -42.74 2.55 19.34
C ALA A 277 -41.29 1.97 19.38
N CYS A 278 -40.61 1.82 18.25
CA CYS A 278 -39.30 1.15 18.13
C CYS A 278 -38.15 2.10 18.50
N PRO A 279 -37.39 1.87 19.57
CA PRO A 279 -36.36 2.82 20.04
C PRO A 279 -35.12 2.84 19.16
N THR A 280 -34.91 1.84 18.27
CA THR A 280 -33.77 1.72 17.38
C THR A 280 -34.03 2.30 16.00
N TRP A 281 -35.30 2.63 15.68
CA TRP A 281 -35.65 3.36 14.47
C TRP A 281 -35.34 4.85 14.65
N ASP A 282 -34.77 5.48 13.64
CA ASP A 282 -34.36 6.89 13.68
C ASP A 282 -35.43 7.87 13.21
N GLY A 283 -36.57 7.40 12.76
CA GLY A 283 -37.71 8.22 12.34
C GLY A 283 -37.59 8.88 10.96
N ARG A 284 -36.50 8.69 10.22
CA ARG A 284 -36.25 9.37 8.93
C ARG A 284 -37.14 8.87 7.80
N ALA A 285 -37.16 7.58 7.59
CA ALA A 285 -37.92 7.01 6.49
C ALA A 285 -38.30 5.56 6.77
N TRP A 286 -39.42 5.14 6.19
CA TRP A 286 -39.90 3.76 6.14
C TRP A 286 -40.78 3.58 4.91
N ASP A 287 -40.92 2.36 4.45
CA ASP A 287 -41.88 1.98 3.39
C ASP A 287 -42.21 0.50 3.51
N LEU A 288 -43.37 0.07 3.00
CA LEU A 288 -43.71 -1.32 2.83
C LEU A 288 -44.43 -1.52 1.50
N ALA A 289 -43.85 -2.31 0.63
CA ALA A 289 -44.36 -2.58 -0.71
C ALA A 289 -44.17 -4.05 -1.12
N VAL A 290 -45.04 -4.51 -1.98
CA VAL A 290 -44.81 -5.79 -2.71
C VAL A 290 -43.77 -5.55 -3.79
N THR A 291 -42.66 -6.27 -3.75
CA THR A 291 -41.54 -6.08 -4.69
C THR A 291 -41.41 -7.20 -5.70
N ASP A 292 -42.00 -8.35 -5.41
CA ASP A 292 -41.96 -9.49 -6.33
C ASP A 292 -43.18 -10.40 -6.10
N THR A 293 -43.56 -11.16 -7.14
CA THR A 293 -44.64 -12.13 -7.09
C THR A 293 -44.22 -13.44 -7.75
N SER A 294 -44.45 -14.57 -7.08
CA SER A 294 -44.24 -15.91 -7.59
C SER A 294 -45.61 -16.66 -7.68
N PRO A 295 -45.68 -17.80 -8.33
CA PRO A 295 -46.93 -18.59 -8.35
C PRO A 295 -47.46 -19.01 -6.98
N THR A 296 -46.61 -19.03 -5.96
CA THR A 296 -46.96 -19.53 -4.62
C THR A 296 -46.91 -18.47 -3.54
N ALA A 297 -46.31 -17.28 -3.77
CA ALA A 297 -46.14 -16.25 -2.75
C ALA A 297 -45.87 -14.87 -3.37
N ILE A 298 -46.15 -13.83 -2.61
CA ILE A 298 -45.68 -12.48 -2.84
C ILE A 298 -44.50 -12.18 -1.93
N THR A 299 -43.54 -11.36 -2.39
CA THR A 299 -42.44 -10.84 -1.56
C THR A 299 -42.76 -9.44 -1.17
N VAL A 300 -43.01 -9.24 0.13
CA VAL A 300 -43.20 -7.93 0.73
C VAL A 300 -41.88 -7.42 1.28
N ARG A 301 -41.47 -6.23 0.86
CA ARG A 301 -40.27 -5.55 1.35
C ARG A 301 -40.66 -4.39 2.26
N ALA A 302 -40.21 -4.42 3.50
CA ALA A 302 -40.20 -3.26 4.36
C ALA A 302 -38.81 -2.59 4.31
N ILE A 303 -38.81 -1.26 4.15
CA ILE A 303 -37.61 -0.43 4.23
C ILE A 303 -37.67 0.31 5.55
N VAL A 304 -36.53 0.33 6.27
CA VAL A 304 -36.39 1.05 7.52
C VAL A 304 -35.02 1.74 7.58
N THR A 305 -34.94 2.85 8.31
CA THR A 305 -33.72 3.60 8.52
C THR A 305 -33.26 3.49 9.96
N ALA A 306 -31.95 3.64 10.19
CA ALA A 306 -31.38 3.69 11.53
C ALA A 306 -30.12 4.58 11.53
N LYS A 307 -29.74 5.05 12.72
CA LYS A 307 -28.61 5.97 12.92
C LYS A 307 -27.25 5.31 12.77
N ASP A 308 -27.17 3.98 12.83
CA ASP A 308 -25.93 3.19 12.67
C ASP A 308 -26.23 1.73 12.32
N ALA A 309 -25.18 0.95 12.04
CA ALA A 309 -25.27 -0.43 11.62
C ALA A 309 -25.89 -1.36 12.67
N ASP A 310 -25.57 -1.17 13.94
CA ASP A 310 -26.07 -2.01 15.05
C ASP A 310 -27.57 -1.78 15.26
N ASN A 311 -27.98 -0.51 15.27
CA ASN A 311 -29.39 -0.16 15.35
C ASN A 311 -30.17 -0.65 14.12
N LEU A 312 -29.57 -0.58 12.93
CA LEU A 312 -30.20 -1.08 11.71
C LEU A 312 -30.42 -2.59 11.78
N TRP A 313 -29.43 -3.34 12.23
CA TRP A 313 -29.56 -4.80 12.41
C TRP A 313 -30.69 -5.11 13.39
N THR A 314 -30.68 -4.46 14.56
CA THR A 314 -31.71 -4.66 15.61
C THR A 314 -33.10 -4.31 15.09
N THR A 315 -33.25 -3.16 14.43
CA THR A 315 -34.54 -2.74 13.86
C THR A 315 -35.06 -3.73 12.82
N ARG A 316 -34.17 -4.23 11.93
CA ARG A 316 -34.56 -5.22 10.90
C ARG A 316 -35.01 -6.54 11.51
N CYS A 317 -34.35 -7.01 12.57
CA CYS A 317 -34.76 -8.22 13.28
C CYS A 317 -36.12 -8.02 13.97
N ALA A 318 -36.27 -6.92 14.71
CA ALA A 318 -37.50 -6.60 15.42
C ALA A 318 -38.71 -6.44 14.47
N VAL A 319 -38.53 -5.75 13.34
CA VAL A 319 -39.59 -5.62 12.31
C VAL A 319 -39.95 -6.97 11.70
N ARG A 320 -38.99 -7.83 11.46
CA ARG A 320 -39.26 -9.17 10.89
C ARG A 320 -40.04 -10.02 11.88
N GLU A 321 -39.63 -10.04 13.13
CA GLU A 321 -40.28 -10.79 14.21
C GLU A 321 -41.71 -10.29 14.44
N ASP A 322 -41.89 -8.99 14.53
CA ASP A 322 -43.22 -8.39 14.76
C ASP A 322 -44.19 -8.64 13.59
N LEU A 323 -43.74 -8.45 12.33
CA LEU A 323 -44.58 -8.72 11.17
C LEU A 323 -44.98 -10.20 11.07
N VAL A 324 -44.06 -11.13 11.36
CA VAL A 324 -44.37 -12.57 11.36
C VAL A 324 -45.33 -12.92 12.48
N ASP A 325 -45.11 -12.41 13.65
CA ASP A 325 -45.99 -12.60 14.84
C ASP A 325 -47.39 -12.05 14.60
N TRP A 326 -47.49 -10.83 14.10
CA TRP A 326 -48.77 -10.22 13.75
C TRP A 326 -49.53 -10.98 12.70
N LEU A 327 -48.87 -11.38 11.59
CA LEU A 327 -49.48 -12.20 10.56
C LEU A 327 -49.95 -13.54 11.09
N THR A 328 -49.21 -14.17 11.98
CA THR A 328 -49.56 -15.46 12.57
C THR A 328 -50.78 -15.37 13.44
N ARG A 329 -50.95 -14.26 14.21
CA ARG A 329 -52.07 -14.08 15.13
C ARG A 329 -53.32 -13.58 14.44
N GLU A 330 -53.21 -12.53 13.62
CA GLU A 330 -54.38 -11.83 13.08
C GLU A 330 -54.74 -12.32 11.66
N HIS A 331 -53.79 -12.81 10.89
CA HIS A 331 -53.96 -13.18 9.51
C HIS A 331 -53.26 -14.51 9.15
N PRO A 332 -53.58 -15.62 9.85
CA PRO A 332 -52.84 -16.89 9.65
C PRO A 332 -52.94 -17.47 8.21
N GLY A 333 -53.94 -17.02 7.40
CA GLY A 333 -54.06 -17.35 6.00
C GLY A 333 -53.07 -16.59 5.09
N ALA A 334 -52.46 -15.54 5.57
CA ALA A 334 -51.52 -14.71 4.80
C ALA A 334 -50.08 -15.28 4.77
N LEU A 335 -49.78 -16.27 5.56
CA LEU A 335 -48.49 -16.98 5.52
C LEU A 335 -48.48 -18.04 4.43
N PRO A 336 -47.35 -18.25 3.72
CA PRO A 336 -47.25 -19.25 2.67
C PRO A 336 -47.57 -20.65 3.17
N ARG A 337 -48.46 -21.39 2.49
CA ARG A 337 -48.83 -22.75 2.83
C ARG A 337 -48.48 -23.67 1.68
N ILE A 338 -47.81 -24.78 1.97
CA ILE A 338 -47.61 -25.85 0.99
C ILE A 338 -48.83 -26.77 1.06
N ILE A 339 -49.71 -26.69 0.07
CA ILE A 339 -50.83 -27.62 -0.08
C ILE A 339 -50.33 -28.83 -0.86
N THR A 340 -50.07 -29.94 -0.19
CA THR A 340 -49.79 -31.21 -0.86
C THR A 340 -51.13 -31.91 -1.14
N ALA A 341 -51.47 -32.05 -2.43
CA ALA A 341 -52.57 -32.93 -2.78
C ALA A 341 -52.16 -34.38 -2.45
N PRO A 342 -53.06 -35.20 -1.86
CA PRO A 342 -52.78 -36.62 -1.70
C PRO A 342 -52.52 -37.23 -3.10
N ALA A 343 -51.50 -38.07 -3.20
CA ALA A 343 -51.22 -38.78 -4.44
C ALA A 343 -52.51 -39.49 -4.86
N ALA A 344 -53.03 -39.16 -6.04
CA ALA A 344 -54.17 -39.89 -6.60
C ALA A 344 -53.80 -41.39 -6.67
N ASP A 345 -54.59 -42.24 -6.03
CA ASP A 345 -54.38 -43.68 -6.07
C ASP A 345 -54.18 -44.10 -7.52
N ALA A 346 -53.00 -44.59 -7.85
CA ALA A 346 -52.74 -45.16 -9.16
C ALA A 346 -53.73 -46.36 -9.36
N PRO A 347 -54.46 -46.43 -10.48
CA PRO A 347 -55.35 -47.51 -10.69
C PRO A 347 -54.55 -48.81 -10.62
N ARG A 348 -54.90 -49.67 -9.69
CA ARG A 348 -54.40 -51.05 -9.63
C ARG A 348 -54.92 -51.77 -10.88
N GLY A 349 -54.04 -51.99 -11.86
CA GLY A 349 -54.25 -52.86 -13.01
C GLY A 349 -54.08 -54.33 -12.62
#